data_565ea8e8d889387bb7d408599d7e9f14
#
_entry.id   565ea8e8d889387bb7d408599d7e9f14
#
_cell.length_a   1.000
_cell.length_b   1.000
_cell.length_c   1.000
_cell.angle_alpha   90.00
_cell.angle_beta   90.00
_cell.angle_gamma   90.00
#
_symmetry.space_group_name_H-M   'P 1'
#
loop_
_entity.id
_entity.type
_entity.pdbx_description
1 polymer ?
#
loop_
_entity_poly.entity_id
_entity_poly.type
_entity_poly.pdbx_seq_one_letter_code
_entity_poly.pdbx_strand_id
1 'polypeptide(L)' 'MDQPLPEARRKEIFLALVDAQDHDMPVDLSRKAVAERFGVSEGQIRQIEREGLDNDWPPLESPAAD' A
#
# COMPACT_ATOMS: atom_id res chain seq x y z
N MET A 1 -12.15 -8.27 12.17
CA MET A 1 -13.04 -7.69 11.17
C MET A 1 -12.45 -6.40 10.66
N ASP A 2 -12.31 -6.34 9.34
CA ASP A 2 -11.66 -5.17 8.75
C ASP A 2 -12.59 -3.99 8.78
N GLN A 3 -12.07 -2.84 9.14
CA GLN A 3 -12.84 -1.63 9.17
C GLN A 3 -12.54 -0.80 7.95
N PRO A 4 -13.52 -0.09 7.42
CA PRO A 4 -13.25 0.80 6.32
C PRO A 4 -12.30 1.89 6.77
N LEU A 5 -11.35 2.22 5.92
CA LEU A 5 -10.39 3.26 6.22
C LEU A 5 -10.64 4.47 5.35
N PRO A 6 -10.37 5.67 5.86
CA PRO A 6 -10.46 6.85 5.02
C PRO A 6 -9.48 6.76 3.85
N GLU A 7 -9.81 7.41 2.78
CA GLU A 7 -8.96 7.38 1.59
C GLU A 7 -7.55 7.86 1.89
N ALA A 8 -7.43 8.92 2.69
CA ALA A 8 -6.11 9.44 3.04
C ALA A 8 -5.27 8.38 3.74
N ARG A 9 -5.91 7.60 4.61
CA ARG A 9 -5.20 6.54 5.32
C ARG A 9 -4.80 5.41 4.38
N ARG A 10 -5.68 5.07 3.45
CA ARG A 10 -5.36 4.02 2.48
C ARG A 10 -4.20 4.43 1.60
N LYS A 11 -4.15 5.70 1.20
CA LYS A 11 -3.03 6.21 0.41
C LYS A 11 -1.73 6.16 1.19
N GLU A 12 -1.80 6.45 2.47
CA GLU A 12 -0.63 6.40 3.34
C GLU A 12 -0.08 4.98 3.43
N ILE A 13 -0.98 4.02 3.57
CA ILE A 13 -0.59 2.61 3.64
C ILE A 13 0.00 2.17 2.30
N PHE A 14 -0.61 2.58 1.20
CA PHE A 14 -0.11 2.24 -0.12
C PHE A 14 1.30 2.79 -0.33
N LEU A 15 1.53 4.01 0.07
CA LEU A 15 2.86 4.61 -0.02
C LEU A 15 3.88 3.79 0.77
N ALA A 16 3.53 3.41 1.99
CA ALA A 16 4.44 2.63 2.82
C ALA A 16 4.74 1.27 2.19
N LEU A 17 3.73 0.66 1.56
CA LEU A 17 3.90 -0.62 0.91
C LEU A 17 4.86 -0.53 -0.27
N VAL A 18 4.68 0.47 -1.12
CA VAL A 18 5.54 0.65 -2.28
C VAL A 18 6.95 0.99 -1.84
N ASP A 19 7.07 1.81 -0.81
CA ASP A 19 8.39 2.18 -0.29
C ASP A 19 9.13 0.94 0.21
N ALA A 20 8.45 0.06 0.92
CA ALA A 20 9.08 -1.17 1.41
C ALA A 20 9.54 -2.04 0.26
N GLN A 21 8.75 -2.13 -0.80
CA GLN A 21 9.12 -2.95 -1.95
C GLN A 21 10.28 -2.34 -2.71
N ASP A 22 10.38 -1.02 -2.72
CA ASP A 22 11.50 -0.33 -3.35
C ASP A 22 12.82 -0.59 -2.65
N HIS A 23 12.76 -1.01 -1.39
CA HIS A 23 13.96 -1.35 -0.64
C HIS A 23 14.25 -2.85 -0.69
N ASP A 24 13.87 -3.47 -1.78
CA ASP A 24 14.17 -4.89 -2.04
C ASP A 24 13.48 -5.85 -1.09
N MET A 25 12.45 -5.41 -0.43
CA MET A 25 11.70 -6.32 0.44
C MET A 25 10.76 -7.17 -0.42
N PRO A 26 10.75 -8.49 -0.24
CA PRO A 26 9.81 -9.33 -0.98
C PRO A 26 8.37 -8.90 -0.74
N VAL A 27 7.52 -9.10 -1.73
CA VAL A 27 6.15 -8.64 -1.67
C VAL A 27 5.42 -9.17 -0.44
N ASP A 28 5.57 -10.48 -0.16
CA ASP A 28 4.90 -11.07 0.99
C ASP A 28 5.31 -10.42 2.29
N LEU A 29 6.61 -10.19 2.46
CA LEU A 29 7.12 -9.59 3.68
C LEU A 29 6.73 -8.13 3.79
N SER A 30 6.69 -7.42 2.67
CA SER A 30 6.29 -6.01 2.68
C SER A 30 4.83 -5.89 3.13
N ARG A 31 3.96 -6.75 2.65
CA ARG A 31 2.56 -6.72 3.06
C ARG A 31 2.41 -7.00 4.54
N LYS A 32 3.14 -7.99 5.04
CA LYS A 32 3.06 -8.36 6.44
C LYS A 32 3.57 -7.24 7.34
N ALA A 33 4.70 -6.66 6.97
CA ALA A 33 5.30 -5.59 7.76
C ALA A 33 4.39 -4.36 7.80
N VAL A 34 3.82 -4.00 6.67
CA VAL A 34 2.95 -2.83 6.61
C VAL A 34 1.66 -3.10 7.37
N ALA A 35 1.12 -4.31 7.25
CA ALA A 35 -0.09 -4.68 7.99
C ALA A 35 0.13 -4.52 9.49
N GLU A 36 1.26 -4.98 9.99
CA GLU A 36 1.57 -4.86 11.41
C GLU A 36 1.77 -3.40 11.80
N ARG A 37 2.45 -2.66 10.96
CA ARG A 37 2.74 -1.27 11.25
C ARG A 37 1.47 -0.43 11.39
N PHE A 38 0.49 -0.70 10.54
CA PHE A 38 -0.74 0.09 10.52
C PHE A 38 -1.89 -0.58 11.27
N GLY A 39 -1.67 -1.79 11.77
CA GLY A 39 -2.70 -2.49 12.53
C GLY A 39 -3.87 -2.95 11.70
N VAL A 40 -3.62 -3.36 10.45
CA VAL A 40 -4.66 -3.85 9.55
C VAL A 40 -4.32 -5.27 9.11
N SER A 41 -5.25 -5.93 8.45
CA SER A 41 -5.02 -7.30 8.00
C SER A 41 -4.27 -7.31 6.68
N GLU A 42 -3.64 -8.42 6.36
CA GLU A 42 -2.96 -8.57 5.07
C GLU A 42 -3.97 -8.54 3.92
N GLY A 43 -5.18 -9.06 4.16
CA GLY A 43 -6.23 -8.97 3.16
C GLY A 43 -6.58 -7.53 2.84
N GLN A 44 -6.64 -6.70 3.87
CA GLN A 44 -6.90 -5.29 3.69
C GLN A 44 -5.74 -4.61 2.94
N ILE A 45 -4.51 -5.00 3.24
CA ILE A 45 -3.35 -4.49 2.51
C ILE A 45 -3.46 -4.82 1.03
N ARG A 46 -3.86 -6.04 0.70
CA ARG A 46 -3.99 -6.44 -0.70
C ARG A 46 -5.07 -5.64 -1.42
N GLN A 47 -6.15 -5.36 -0.74
CA GLN A 47 -7.20 -4.51 -1.32
C GLN A 47 -6.69 -3.10 -1.58
N ILE A 48 -5.93 -2.56 -0.64
CA ILE A 48 -5.37 -1.22 -0.78
C ILE A 48 -4.37 -1.19 -1.93
N GLU A 49 -3.56 -2.21 -2.05
CA GLU A 49 -2.59 -2.30 -3.13
C GLU A 49 -3.30 -2.27 -4.48
N ARG A 50 -4.35 -3.05 -4.60
CA ARG A 50 -5.11 -3.10 -5.84
C ARG A 50 -5.78 -1.76 -6.14
N GLU A 51 -6.35 -1.15 -5.12
CA GLU A 51 -7.00 0.14 -5.28
C GLU A 51 -6.00 1.20 -5.73
N GLY A 52 -4.81 1.20 -5.12
CA GLY A 52 -3.77 2.15 -5.48
C GLY A 52 -3.30 1.97 -6.91
N LEU A 53 -3.17 0.73 -7.36
CA LEU A 53 -2.78 0.45 -8.73
C LEU A 53 -3.86 0.91 -9.71
N ASP A 54 -5.11 0.67 -9.38
CA ASP A 54 -6.22 1.06 -10.24
C ASP A 54 -6.35 2.57 -10.35
N ASN A 55 -6.03 3.29 -9.29
CA ASN A 55 -6.17 4.74 -9.23
C ASN A 55 -4.86 5.50 -9.43
N ASP A 56 -3.79 4.78 -9.71
CA ASP A 56 -2.47 5.39 -9.89
C ASP A 56 -2.09 6.30 -8.72
N TRP A 57 -2.31 5.83 -7.53
CA TRP A 57 -1.95 6.61 -6.33
C TRP A 57 -0.44 6.82 -6.28
N PRO A 58 0.01 7.95 -5.72
CA PRO A 58 1.44 8.14 -5.55
C PRO A 58 2.02 7.02 -4.70
N PRO A 59 3.24 6.62 -4.99
CA PRO A 59 4.19 7.20 -5.92
C PRO A 59 4.12 6.61 -7.33
N LEU A 60 3.05 5.93 -7.65
CA LEU A 60 2.94 5.35 -8.96
C LEU A 60 2.71 6.36 -10.07
N GLU A 61 2.23 7.56 -9.74
CA GLU A 61 2.05 8.52 -10.68
C GLU A 61 3.28 8.79 -11.37
N SER A 62 3.29 8.59 -12.49
CA SER A 62 4.35 8.70 -13.10
C SER A 62 4.78 9.81 -13.55
N PRO A 63 5.50 9.98 -13.40
CA PRO A 63 5.93 10.95 -13.82
C PRO A 63 6.44 10.76 -15.05
N ALA A 64 6.28 10.08 -15.24
CA ALA A 64 6.64 9.95 -16.15
C ALA A 64 6.73 10.66 -16.91
N ALA A 65 6.45 10.79 -16.79
CA ALA A 65 6.44 11.40 -17.19
C ALA A 65 7.10 12.20 -17.26
N ASP A 66 7.29 12.20 -17.20
CA ASP A 66 7.84 12.90 -17.27
C ASP A 66 8.14 13.03 -17.66
#